data_3b6867c46e5e69e50588ad591c98a52a
#
_entry.id   3b6867c46e5e69e50588ad591c98a52a
#
_cell.length_a   1.000
_cell.length_b   1.000
_cell.length_c   1.000
_cell.angle_alpha   90.00
_cell.angle_beta   90.00
_cell.angle_gamma   90.00
#
_symmetry.space_group_name_H-M   'P 1'
#
loop_
_entity.id
_entity.type
_entity.pdbx_description
1 polymer ?
#
loop_
_entity_poly.entity_id
_entity_poly.type
_entity_poly.pdbx_seq_one_letter_code
_entity_poly.pdbx_strand_id
1 'polypeptide(L)'
;MARLMNVARFPGGGIPLIQSMVFLASESIVKGSVLIDDGNGKVKLAATQPTTGVVGVALEAIDSKPGFNMSHDNLVTVRTGRVSEVSVAIADLNTVWSAAAKAGTAIAQTHVGEEHDIVLVSGVWQVDLSASGADGCVVVDIDLDENIVFFKWLSTVILTN
;
A
#
# COMPACT_ATOMS: atom_id res chain seq x y z
N MET A 1 12.22 12.92 -7.27
CA MET A 1 11.97 12.23 -5.97
C MET A 1 10.82 11.25 -6.19
N ALA A 2 11.00 9.97 -5.91
CA ALA A 2 9.92 8.99 -6.10
C ALA A 2 8.77 9.30 -5.14
N ARG A 3 7.55 9.37 -5.65
CA ARG A 3 6.36 9.59 -4.82
C ARG A 3 5.91 8.28 -4.21
N LEU A 4 5.73 8.29 -2.91
CA LEU A 4 5.22 7.15 -2.17
C LEU A 4 3.72 6.99 -2.43
N MET A 5 3.25 5.74 -2.42
CA MET A 5 1.82 5.45 -2.42
C MET A 5 1.14 6.10 -1.22
N ASN A 6 0.01 6.73 -1.43
CA ASN A 6 -0.72 7.44 -0.39
C ASN A 6 -2.21 7.53 -0.71
N VAL A 7 -3.02 7.84 0.31
CA VAL A 7 -4.43 8.21 0.12
C VAL A 7 -4.50 9.58 -0.55
N ALA A 8 -5.20 9.66 -1.67
CA ALA A 8 -5.38 10.91 -2.41
C ALA A 8 -6.71 11.59 -2.06
N ARG A 9 -7.79 10.83 -2.03
CA ARG A 9 -9.14 11.32 -1.73
C ARG A 9 -9.91 10.28 -0.92
N PHE A 10 -10.77 10.78 -0.05
CA PHE A 10 -11.72 9.96 0.69
C PHE A 10 -13.14 10.43 0.38
N PRO A 11 -14.07 9.53 0.04
CA PRO A 11 -15.45 9.90 -0.25
C PRO A 11 -16.10 10.63 0.94
N GLY A 12 -16.72 11.77 0.66
CA GLY A 12 -17.34 12.59 1.71
C GLY A 12 -16.38 13.51 2.49
N GLY A 13 -15.12 13.61 2.10
CA GLY A 13 -14.13 14.51 2.72
C GLY A 13 -13.68 14.07 4.12
N GLY A 14 -13.93 12.82 4.49
CA GLY A 14 -13.49 12.25 5.75
C GLY A 14 -12.01 11.87 5.80
N ILE A 15 -11.58 11.37 6.93
CA ILE A 15 -10.25 10.77 7.12
C ILE A 15 -10.36 9.28 6.76
N PRO A 16 -9.42 8.69 6.01
CA PRO A 16 -9.40 7.26 5.76
C PRO A 16 -9.33 6.48 7.07
N LEU A 17 -9.88 5.29 7.09
CA LEU A 17 -9.75 4.41 8.26
C LEU A 17 -8.27 4.11 8.49
N ILE A 18 -7.77 4.49 9.65
CA ILE A 18 -6.41 4.21 10.09
C ILE A 18 -6.49 3.24 11.26
N GLN A 19 -5.73 2.17 11.18
CA GLN A 19 -5.66 1.16 12.22
C GLN A 19 -4.20 0.87 12.58
N SER A 20 -3.94 0.70 13.87
CA SER A 20 -2.66 0.19 14.36
C SER A 20 -2.68 -1.32 14.28
N MET A 21 -1.73 -1.90 13.56
CA MET A 21 -1.68 -3.34 13.29
C MET A 21 -0.33 -3.93 13.70
N VAL A 22 -0.38 -5.11 14.29
CA VAL A 22 0.83 -5.86 14.63
C VAL A 22 1.47 -6.37 13.34
N PHE A 23 2.76 -6.13 13.16
CA PHE A 23 3.49 -6.63 12.00
C PHE A 23 4.26 -7.92 12.32
N LEU A 24 4.55 -8.69 11.28
CA LEU A 24 5.38 -9.91 11.39
C LEU A 24 6.82 -9.51 11.74
N ALA A 25 7.47 -10.31 12.59
CA ALA A 25 8.87 -10.08 12.94
C ALA A 25 9.79 -10.11 11.71
N SER A 26 10.87 -9.35 11.78
CA SER A 26 11.88 -9.24 10.71
C SER A 26 11.41 -8.56 9.40
N GLU A 27 10.24 -7.93 9.39
CA GLU A 27 9.79 -7.13 8.24
C GLU A 27 10.54 -5.80 8.18
N SER A 28 10.75 -5.30 6.96
CA SER A 28 11.33 -3.98 6.70
C SER A 28 10.28 -3.06 6.08
N ILE A 29 9.32 -2.65 6.91
CA ILE A 29 8.20 -1.79 6.49
C ILE A 29 8.66 -0.34 6.50
N VAL A 30 8.48 0.33 5.38
CA VAL A 30 8.68 1.78 5.25
C VAL A 30 7.36 2.48 4.93
N LYS A 31 7.30 3.78 5.13
CA LYS A 31 6.13 4.57 4.76
C LYS A 31 5.80 4.37 3.27
N GLY A 32 4.54 4.11 2.96
CA GLY A 32 4.05 3.83 1.61
C GLY A 32 4.14 2.36 1.20
N SER A 33 4.61 1.47 2.08
CA SER A 33 4.61 0.02 1.83
C SER A 33 3.19 -0.52 1.76
N VAL A 34 2.91 -1.35 0.75
CA VAL A 34 1.68 -2.15 0.69
C VAL A 34 1.81 -3.34 1.62
N LEU A 35 0.82 -3.54 2.47
CA LEU A 35 0.78 -4.58 3.48
C LEU A 35 -0.31 -5.59 3.18
N ILE A 36 0.01 -6.86 3.40
CA ILE A 36 -0.94 -7.97 3.29
C ILE A 36 -1.08 -8.69 4.64
N ASP A 37 -2.19 -9.39 4.81
CA ASP A 37 -2.40 -10.29 5.95
C ASP A 37 -1.44 -11.48 5.88
N ASP A 38 -0.89 -11.88 7.03
CA ASP A 38 -0.04 -13.08 7.15
C ASP A 38 -0.85 -14.36 7.42
N GLY A 39 -2.17 -14.24 7.59
CA GLY A 39 -3.07 -15.34 7.95
C GLY A 39 -3.15 -15.66 9.45
N ASN A 40 -2.44 -14.90 10.29
CA ASN A 40 -2.40 -15.08 11.75
C ASN A 40 -2.72 -13.78 12.50
N GLY A 41 -3.40 -12.85 11.86
CA GLY A 41 -3.78 -11.56 12.44
C GLY A 41 -2.64 -10.55 12.53
N LYS A 42 -1.57 -10.73 11.75
CA LYS A 42 -0.48 -9.77 11.60
C LYS A 42 -0.38 -9.31 10.16
N VAL A 43 0.28 -8.18 9.96
CA VAL A 43 0.59 -7.68 8.63
C VAL A 43 2.06 -7.92 8.30
N LYS A 44 2.33 -8.14 7.01
CA LYS A 44 3.67 -8.24 6.43
C LYS A 44 3.74 -7.45 5.13
N LEU A 45 4.95 -7.23 4.64
CA LEU A 45 5.14 -6.64 3.32
C LEU A 45 4.48 -7.50 2.24
N ALA A 46 3.79 -6.87 1.32
CA ALA A 46 3.34 -7.53 0.11
C ALA A 46 4.55 -7.97 -0.74
N ALA A 47 4.37 -9.04 -1.51
CA ALA A 47 5.29 -9.40 -2.58
C ALA A 47 5.30 -8.30 -3.67
N THR A 48 6.16 -8.44 -4.67
CA THR A 48 6.36 -7.43 -5.72
C THR A 48 5.10 -7.07 -6.51
N GLN A 49 4.09 -7.91 -6.48
CA GLN A 49 2.79 -7.70 -7.13
C GLN A 49 1.71 -8.42 -6.31
N PRO A 50 1.02 -7.72 -5.41
CA PRO A 50 -0.03 -8.35 -4.60
C PRO A 50 -1.28 -8.57 -5.43
N THR A 51 -1.79 -9.80 -5.43
CA THR A 51 -3.01 -10.20 -6.14
C THR A 51 -4.17 -10.52 -5.19
N THR A 52 -3.90 -10.56 -3.88
CA THR A 52 -4.90 -10.86 -2.86
C THR A 52 -4.40 -10.48 -1.46
N GLY A 53 -5.32 -10.35 -0.52
CA GLY A 53 -5.01 -10.17 0.90
C GLY A 53 -4.45 -8.81 1.28
N VAL A 54 -4.56 -7.79 0.43
CA VAL A 54 -4.13 -6.43 0.75
C VAL A 54 -4.97 -5.88 1.89
N VAL A 55 -4.29 -5.51 2.97
CA VAL A 55 -4.88 -4.87 4.15
C VAL A 55 -4.86 -3.35 4.01
N GLY A 56 -3.78 -2.80 3.48
CA GLY A 56 -3.63 -1.36 3.33
C GLY A 56 -2.20 -0.92 3.07
N VAL A 57 -1.95 0.35 3.35
CA VAL A 57 -0.66 1.01 3.12
C VAL A 57 -0.11 1.57 4.42
N ALA A 58 1.16 1.31 4.70
CA ALA A 58 1.85 1.81 5.88
C ALA A 58 1.99 3.35 5.84
N LEU A 59 1.60 4.01 6.92
CA LEU A 59 1.72 5.46 7.07
C LEU A 59 3.04 5.90 7.70
N GLU A 60 3.79 4.96 8.23
CA GLU A 60 5.06 5.19 8.92
C GLU A 60 6.06 4.07 8.63
N ALA A 61 7.33 4.32 8.90
CA ALA A 61 8.35 3.28 8.91
C ALA A 61 8.45 2.66 10.30
N ILE A 62 8.67 1.36 10.37
CA ILE A 62 8.76 0.66 11.66
C ILE A 62 10.08 0.91 12.38
N ASP A 63 11.16 1.14 11.63
CA ASP A 63 12.51 1.42 12.15
C ASP A 63 12.65 2.80 12.80
N SER A 64 11.72 3.70 12.53
CA SER A 64 11.69 5.03 13.13
C SER A 64 11.02 5.09 14.50
N LYS A 65 10.46 3.98 14.98
CA LYS A 65 9.77 3.94 16.27
C LYS A 65 10.76 3.85 17.43
N PRO A 66 10.60 4.64 18.50
CA PRO A 66 11.44 4.53 19.68
C PRO A 66 11.40 3.13 20.28
N GLY A 67 12.56 2.56 20.56
CA GLY A 67 12.68 1.22 21.12
C GLY A 67 12.55 0.08 20.12
N PHE A 68 12.38 0.37 18.84
CA PHE A 68 12.39 -0.65 17.80
C PHE A 68 13.81 -1.24 17.65
N ASN A 69 13.89 -2.56 17.62
CA ASN A 69 15.13 -3.28 17.36
C ASN A 69 14.84 -4.43 16.38
N MET A 70 15.35 -4.32 15.17
CA MET A 70 15.14 -5.32 14.12
C MET A 70 15.71 -6.70 14.44
N SER A 71 16.66 -6.81 15.35
CA SER A 71 17.20 -8.09 15.79
C SER A 71 16.29 -8.85 16.77
N HIS A 72 15.22 -8.25 17.23
CA HIS A 72 14.24 -8.88 18.12
C HIS A 72 13.11 -9.52 17.33
N ASP A 73 13.16 -10.82 17.19
CA ASP A 73 12.15 -11.60 16.48
C ASP A 73 10.79 -11.61 17.19
N ASN A 74 10.78 -11.32 18.47
CA ASN A 74 9.62 -11.44 19.33
C ASN A 74 9.18 -10.11 19.94
N LEU A 75 9.27 -9.05 19.17
CA LEU A 75 8.84 -7.72 19.62
C LEU A 75 7.44 -7.71 20.23
N VAL A 76 6.58 -8.59 19.76
CA VAL A 76 5.22 -8.75 20.29
C VAL A 76 5.22 -9.20 21.75
N THR A 77 6.17 -10.01 22.15
CA THR A 77 6.24 -10.54 23.54
C THR A 77 7.01 -9.63 24.48
N VAL A 78 8.02 -8.95 23.96
CA VAL A 78 8.89 -8.08 24.77
C VAL A 78 8.28 -6.70 24.97
N ARG A 79 7.45 -6.30 24.03
CA ARG A 79 6.99 -4.98 23.93
C ARG A 79 6.18 -4.49 25.10
N THR A 80 6.45 -3.33 25.43
CA THR A 80 5.59 -2.45 26.19
C THR A 80 5.20 -1.29 25.26
N GLY A 81 3.95 -0.99 25.15
CA GLY A 81 3.48 0.01 24.21
C GLY A 81 3.36 -0.56 22.77
N ARG A 82 3.63 0.24 21.77
CA ARG A 82 3.30 -0.04 20.37
C ARG A 82 4.51 -0.21 19.45
N VAL A 83 5.61 -0.68 19.97
CA VAL A 83 6.84 -0.87 19.17
C VAL A 83 6.73 -1.96 18.11
N SER A 84 5.78 -2.88 18.28
CA SER A 84 5.50 -3.97 17.34
C SER A 84 4.30 -3.69 16.43
N GLU A 85 3.78 -2.48 16.42
CA GLU A 85 2.63 -2.08 15.62
C GLU A 85 3.02 -1.01 14.60
N VAL A 86 2.34 -1.00 13.47
CA VAL A 86 2.47 0.00 12.42
C VAL A 86 1.10 0.61 12.12
N SER A 87 1.07 1.91 11.89
CA SER A 87 -0.15 2.60 11.46
C SER A 87 -0.41 2.34 9.99
N VAL A 88 -1.59 1.81 9.69
CA VAL A 88 -2.00 1.38 8.35
C VAL A 88 -3.24 2.18 7.94
N ALA A 89 -3.19 2.81 6.78
CA ALA A 89 -4.39 3.27 6.10
C ALA A 89 -5.03 2.05 5.43
N ILE A 90 -6.24 1.70 5.86
CA ILE A 90 -6.91 0.47 5.44
C ILE A 90 -7.38 0.60 4.00
N ALA A 91 -7.10 -0.42 3.19
CA ALA A 91 -7.57 -0.51 1.83
C ALA A 91 -9.08 -0.80 1.82
N ASP A 92 -9.82 -0.01 1.07
CA ASP A 92 -11.25 -0.17 0.81
C ASP A 92 -11.58 0.17 -0.65
N LEU A 93 -12.79 -0.17 -1.08
CA LEU A 93 -13.27 0.03 -2.46
C LEU A 93 -13.61 1.48 -2.81
N ASN A 94 -13.69 2.37 -1.82
CA ASN A 94 -14.19 3.72 -2.02
C ASN A 94 -13.07 4.76 -2.00
N THR A 95 -12.04 4.52 -1.20
CA THR A 95 -10.90 5.43 -1.09
C THR A 95 -10.11 5.49 -2.39
N VAL A 96 -9.81 6.70 -2.82
CA VAL A 96 -8.91 6.94 -3.96
C VAL A 96 -7.49 7.07 -3.45
N TRP A 97 -6.62 6.27 -4.02
CA TRP A 97 -5.20 6.22 -3.73
C TRP A 97 -4.40 6.92 -4.83
N SER A 98 -3.17 7.27 -4.56
CA SER A 98 -2.24 7.81 -5.56
C SER A 98 -0.91 7.09 -5.50
N ALA A 99 -0.34 6.82 -6.66
CA ALA A 99 1.02 6.33 -6.81
C ALA A 99 1.62 6.86 -8.10
N ALA A 100 2.95 6.78 -8.22
CA ALA A 100 3.60 7.08 -9.50
C ALA A 100 3.26 6.01 -10.53
N ALA A 101 3.20 6.38 -11.80
CA ALA A 101 3.21 5.40 -12.87
C ALA A 101 4.60 4.74 -12.98
N LYS A 102 4.63 3.46 -13.29
CA LYS A 102 5.87 2.71 -13.55
C LYS A 102 6.56 3.29 -14.79
N ALA A 103 7.86 3.48 -14.69
CA ALA A 103 8.66 3.97 -15.82
C ALA A 103 8.61 3.01 -17.02
N GLY A 104 8.63 3.58 -18.23
CA GLY A 104 8.63 2.82 -19.49
C GLY A 104 7.28 2.73 -20.20
N THR A 105 6.19 3.11 -19.55
CA THR A 105 4.88 3.24 -20.19
C THR A 105 4.48 4.70 -20.20
N ALA A 106 4.04 5.20 -21.38
CA ALA A 106 3.52 6.54 -21.48
C ALA A 106 2.19 6.63 -20.73
N ILE A 107 2.12 7.54 -19.78
CA ILE A 107 0.87 7.84 -19.08
C ILE A 107 -0.09 8.55 -20.03
N ALA A 108 -1.33 8.11 -20.10
CA ALA A 108 -2.32 8.67 -21.01
C ALA A 108 -3.73 8.59 -20.41
N GLN A 109 -4.58 9.53 -20.79
CA GLN A 109 -5.96 9.59 -20.31
C GLN A 109 -6.79 8.33 -20.67
N THR A 110 -6.35 7.57 -21.66
CA THR A 110 -6.99 6.31 -22.07
C THR A 110 -6.93 5.21 -21.01
N HIS A 111 -5.99 5.29 -20.07
CA HIS A 111 -5.91 4.32 -18.96
C HIS A 111 -6.99 4.51 -17.89
N VAL A 112 -7.72 5.63 -17.91
CA VAL A 112 -8.82 5.86 -16.95
C VAL A 112 -9.95 4.87 -17.21
N GLY A 113 -10.34 4.13 -16.19
CA GLY A 113 -11.34 3.06 -16.25
C GLY A 113 -10.74 1.67 -16.53
N GLU A 114 -9.45 1.58 -16.84
CA GLU A 114 -8.77 0.29 -17.06
C GLU A 114 -8.23 -0.30 -15.75
N GLU A 115 -8.08 -1.61 -15.73
CA GLU A 115 -7.48 -2.36 -14.61
C GLU A 115 -5.98 -2.56 -14.86
N HIS A 116 -5.20 -2.33 -13.81
CA HIS A 116 -3.74 -2.38 -13.85
C HIS A 116 -3.15 -3.00 -12.58
N ASP A 117 -1.92 -3.46 -12.68
CA ASP A 117 -1.18 -4.02 -11.55
C ASP A 117 -0.57 -2.92 -10.65
N ILE A 118 -0.50 -3.24 -9.37
CA ILE A 118 0.34 -2.51 -8.41
C ILE A 118 1.64 -3.29 -8.25
N VAL A 119 2.77 -2.65 -8.51
CA VAL A 119 4.08 -3.32 -8.52
C VAL A 119 5.10 -2.59 -7.66
N LEU A 120 6.01 -3.35 -7.06
CA LEU A 120 7.14 -2.82 -6.32
C LEU A 120 8.36 -2.71 -7.23
N VAL A 121 8.82 -1.48 -7.49
CA VAL A 121 9.99 -1.20 -8.32
C VAL A 121 11.01 -0.40 -7.52
N SER A 122 12.18 -0.95 -7.32
CA SER A 122 13.27 -0.29 -6.56
C SER A 122 12.84 0.25 -5.19
N GLY A 123 12.00 -0.51 -4.47
CA GLY A 123 11.50 -0.14 -3.15
C GLY A 123 10.34 0.85 -3.13
N VAL A 124 9.78 1.20 -4.29
CA VAL A 124 8.64 2.12 -4.41
C VAL A 124 7.47 1.41 -5.10
N TRP A 125 6.29 1.51 -4.52
CA TRP A 125 5.06 0.98 -5.09
C TRP A 125 4.55 1.91 -6.19
N GLN A 126 4.25 1.34 -7.35
CA GLN A 126 3.87 2.05 -8.57
C GLN A 126 2.72 1.33 -9.27
N VAL A 127 1.98 2.04 -10.13
CA VAL A 127 0.98 1.44 -11.02
C VAL A 127 1.66 1.06 -12.33
N ASP A 128 1.54 -0.19 -12.75
CA ASP A 128 2.06 -0.68 -14.02
C ASP A 128 1.02 -0.55 -15.12
N LEU A 129 1.05 0.55 -15.84
CA LEU A 129 0.13 0.84 -16.93
C LEU A 129 0.37 -0.01 -18.20
N SER A 130 1.45 -0.79 -18.26
CA SER A 130 1.71 -1.68 -19.39
C SER A 130 1.00 -3.03 -19.27
N ALA A 131 0.56 -3.40 -18.06
CA ALA A 131 -0.16 -4.63 -17.80
C ALA A 131 -1.64 -4.45 -18.15
N SER A 132 -2.18 -5.29 -19.01
CA SER A 132 -3.61 -5.36 -19.32
C SER A 132 -4.23 -6.63 -18.73
N GLY A 133 -5.43 -6.52 -18.16
CA GLY A 133 -6.09 -7.64 -17.48
C GLY A 133 -5.50 -7.95 -16.12
N ALA A 134 -5.06 -6.92 -15.42
CA ALA A 134 -4.38 -6.97 -14.17
C ALA A 134 -5.34 -7.04 -12.97
N ASP A 135 -4.82 -7.53 -11.85
CA ASP A 135 -5.61 -7.83 -10.65
C ASP A 135 -5.37 -6.84 -9.49
N GLY A 136 -4.76 -5.68 -9.76
CA GLY A 136 -4.34 -4.76 -8.70
C GLY A 136 -5.35 -3.66 -8.37
N CYS A 137 -5.64 -2.83 -9.35
CA CYS A 137 -6.42 -1.61 -9.16
C CYS A 137 -7.17 -1.20 -10.43
N VAL A 138 -8.17 -0.34 -10.28
CA VAL A 138 -8.79 0.40 -11.38
C VAL A 138 -8.36 1.86 -11.34
N VAL A 139 -7.88 2.39 -12.45
CA VAL A 139 -7.50 3.79 -12.58
C VAL A 139 -8.74 4.66 -12.65
N VAL A 140 -8.81 5.70 -11.82
CA VAL A 140 -9.96 6.61 -11.76
C VAL A 140 -9.64 8.02 -12.25
N ASP A 141 -8.36 8.41 -12.23
CA ASP A 141 -7.91 9.72 -12.70
C ASP A 141 -6.38 9.69 -12.91
N ILE A 142 -5.87 10.63 -13.66
CA ILE A 142 -4.44 10.74 -14.00
C ILE A 142 -3.99 12.19 -13.98
N ASP A 143 -2.85 12.46 -13.38
CA ASP A 143 -2.11 13.71 -13.49
C ASP A 143 -0.93 13.50 -14.45
N LEU A 144 -1.07 14.02 -15.67
CA LEU A 144 -0.06 13.87 -16.73
C LEU A 144 1.21 14.66 -16.45
N ASP A 145 1.09 15.80 -15.79
CA ASP A 145 2.22 16.69 -15.51
C ASP A 145 3.14 16.14 -14.42
N GLU A 146 2.52 15.54 -13.41
CA GLU A 146 3.21 15.00 -12.24
C GLU A 146 3.48 13.49 -12.32
N ASN A 147 3.01 12.85 -13.39
CA ASN A 147 3.11 11.39 -13.59
C ASN A 147 2.52 10.59 -12.44
N ILE A 148 1.34 11.01 -11.99
CA ILE A 148 0.60 10.37 -10.89
C ILE A 148 -0.63 9.67 -11.43
N VAL A 149 -0.86 8.48 -10.94
CA VAL A 149 -2.07 7.69 -11.18
C VAL A 149 -2.93 7.71 -9.91
N PHE A 150 -4.18 8.07 -10.04
CA PHE A 150 -5.20 7.95 -9.01
C PHE A 150 -6.01 6.68 -9.27
N PHE A 151 -6.14 5.83 -8.27
CA PHE A 151 -6.74 4.52 -8.44
C PHE A 151 -7.56 4.09 -7.22
N LYS A 152 -8.38 3.07 -7.41
CA LYS A 152 -9.03 2.32 -6.35
C LYS A 152 -8.57 0.87 -6.39
N TRP A 153 -8.46 0.25 -5.24
CA TRP A 153 -8.20 -1.18 -5.15
C TRP A 153 -9.36 -1.99 -5.74
N LEU A 154 -9.06 -3.10 -6.39
CA LEU A 154 -10.07 -4.07 -6.81
C LEU A 154 -10.52 -4.92 -5.60
N SER A 155 -11.78 -5.34 -5.61
CA SER A 155 -12.34 -6.18 -4.54
C SER A 155 -11.66 -7.54 -4.42
N THR A 156 -11.09 -8.05 -5.50
CA THR A 156 -10.34 -9.31 -5.54
C THR A 156 -9.01 -9.24 -4.79
N VAL A 157 -8.46 -8.04 -4.64
CA VAL A 157 -7.12 -7.82 -4.08
C VAL A 157 -7.16 -7.49 -2.59
N ILE A 158 -8.15 -6.73 -2.15
CA ILE A 158 -8.25 -6.34 -0.74
C ILE A 158 -8.72 -7.53 0.13
N LEU A 159 -8.26 -7.52 1.38
CA LEU A 159 -8.76 -8.45 2.37
C LEU A 159 -10.22 -8.14 2.66
N THR A 160 -11.12 -9.03 2.25
CA THR A 160 -12.54 -8.97 2.63
C THR A 160 -12.75 -9.79 3.89
N ASN A 161 -13.08 -9.12 4.99
CA ASN A 161 -13.53 -9.78 6.23
C ASN A 161 -15.02 -10.15 6.15
#